data_eb2c45772487fcf9e375458125898adb
#
_entry.id   eb2c45772487fcf9e375458125898adb
#
_cell.length_a   1.000
_cell.length_b   1.000
_cell.length_c   1.000
_cell.angle_alpha   90.00
_cell.angle_beta   90.00
_cell.angle_gamma   90.00
#
_symmetry.space_group_name_H-M   'P 1'
#
loop_
_entity.id
_entity.type
_entity.pdbx_description
1 polymer ?
#
loop_
_entity_poly.entity_id
_entity_poly.type
_entity_poly.pdbx_seq_one_letter_code
_entity_poly.pdbx_strand_id
1 'polypeptide(L)'
;KNKREDGYKIVAELLKKHPWLGREIERQKAPYTAGLINKYKGHFAVWNIIEVLTFTNLIVLYDFYYSKYNQKHVESDYFYSVRNIRNSIAHNNCLLHDLRATQSGQQEVKDEEICRIVAEIPGIGASMRSTKLCVPFLYDFVTTLEVFDQIVTSQKERIKRLEVLYLLVNNRFSRHIDYFEGNPVVKTALDFMTKVVSYYRSKNLAGTPTEDLMF
;
A
#
# COMPACT_ATOMS: atom_id res chain seq x y z
N LYS A 1 -11.74 -21.46 -24.44
CA LYS A 1 -10.30 -21.21 -24.06
C LYS A 1 -10.09 -21.70 -22.65
N ASN A 2 -9.08 -22.52 -22.43
CA ASN A 2 -8.82 -23.16 -21.16
C ASN A 2 -8.07 -22.18 -20.24
N LYS A 3 -8.80 -21.50 -19.34
CA LYS A 3 -8.23 -20.49 -18.40
C LYS A 3 -7.05 -21.04 -17.59
N ARG A 4 -6.95 -22.35 -17.41
CA ARG A 4 -5.87 -23.02 -16.68
C ARG A 4 -4.56 -22.99 -17.46
N GLU A 5 -4.59 -23.20 -18.79
CA GLU A 5 -3.39 -23.10 -19.64
C GLU A 5 -2.86 -21.67 -19.73
N ASP A 6 -3.74 -20.67 -19.73
CA ASP A 6 -3.34 -19.28 -19.79
C ASP A 6 -2.54 -18.86 -18.53
N GLY A 7 -2.89 -19.39 -17.35
CA GLY A 7 -2.14 -19.12 -16.11
C GLY A 7 -0.70 -19.62 -16.12
N TYR A 8 -0.44 -20.78 -16.72
CA TYR A 8 0.93 -21.32 -16.88
C TYR A 8 1.73 -20.54 -17.90
N LYS A 9 1.12 -20.16 -19.03
CA LYS A 9 1.78 -19.37 -20.09
C LYS A 9 2.23 -18.00 -19.58
N ILE A 10 1.41 -17.33 -18.79
CA ILE A 10 1.75 -16.03 -18.19
C ILE A 10 3.01 -16.14 -17.35
N VAL A 11 3.10 -17.16 -16.49
CA VAL A 11 4.28 -17.36 -15.63
C VAL A 11 5.50 -17.74 -16.45
N ALA A 12 5.37 -18.61 -17.44
CA ALA A 12 6.48 -18.97 -18.32
C ALA A 12 7.06 -17.75 -19.04
N GLU A 13 6.21 -16.87 -19.55
CA GLU A 13 6.65 -15.62 -20.19
C GLU A 13 7.27 -14.64 -19.19
N LEU A 14 6.70 -14.51 -17.97
CA LEU A 14 7.28 -13.72 -16.89
C LEU A 14 8.70 -14.17 -16.56
N LEU A 15 8.89 -15.47 -16.33
CA LEU A 15 10.20 -16.03 -15.99
C LEU A 15 11.20 -15.96 -17.16
N LYS A 16 10.71 -16.01 -18.40
CA LYS A 16 11.54 -15.76 -19.59
C LYS A 16 12.00 -14.30 -19.66
N LYS A 17 11.12 -13.34 -19.35
CA LYS A 17 11.44 -11.90 -19.33
C LYS A 17 12.35 -11.54 -18.13
N HIS A 18 12.14 -12.21 -17.00
CA HIS A 18 12.85 -11.98 -15.74
C HIS A 18 13.52 -13.26 -15.20
N PRO A 19 14.61 -13.76 -15.83
CA PRO A 19 15.24 -15.04 -15.44
C PRO A 19 15.81 -15.04 -14.01
N TRP A 20 16.12 -13.85 -13.48
CA TRP A 20 16.58 -13.68 -12.10
C TRP A 20 15.50 -14.08 -11.09
N LEU A 21 14.21 -13.85 -11.41
CA LEU A 21 13.09 -14.19 -10.55
C LEU A 21 12.97 -15.71 -10.35
N GLY A 22 13.18 -16.50 -11.41
CA GLY A 22 13.22 -17.97 -11.32
C GLY A 22 14.33 -18.44 -10.39
N ARG A 23 15.54 -17.88 -10.54
CA ARG A 23 16.67 -18.21 -9.66
C ARG A 23 16.45 -17.81 -8.21
N GLU A 24 15.76 -16.71 -7.95
CA GLU A 24 15.42 -16.28 -6.60
C GLU A 24 14.39 -17.22 -5.96
N ILE A 25 13.36 -17.63 -6.71
CA ILE A 25 12.37 -18.60 -6.24
C ILE A 25 13.07 -19.93 -5.88
N GLU A 26 13.92 -20.45 -6.74
CA GLU A 26 14.63 -21.72 -6.52
C GLU A 26 15.56 -21.69 -5.29
N ARG A 27 16.09 -20.51 -4.94
CA ARG A 27 16.95 -20.34 -3.76
C ARG A 27 16.21 -20.27 -2.44
N GLN A 28 14.88 -20.12 -2.47
CA GLN A 28 14.09 -20.05 -1.25
C GLN A 28 14.11 -21.40 -0.51
N LYS A 29 14.48 -21.33 0.77
CA LYS A 29 14.55 -22.51 1.65
C LYS A 29 13.54 -22.45 2.80
N ALA A 30 12.63 -21.49 2.76
CA ALA A 30 11.62 -21.32 3.80
C ALA A 30 10.73 -22.58 3.88
N PRO A 31 10.45 -23.11 5.08
CA PRO A 31 9.70 -24.37 5.24
C PRO A 31 8.36 -24.39 4.52
N TYR A 32 7.66 -23.24 4.51
CA TYR A 32 6.32 -23.12 3.90
C TYR A 32 6.34 -23.05 2.37
N THR A 33 7.43 -22.58 1.76
CA THR A 33 7.56 -22.41 0.29
C THR A 33 8.33 -23.54 -0.38
N ALA A 34 9.29 -24.14 0.32
CA ALA A 34 10.14 -25.20 -0.23
C ALA A 34 9.35 -26.40 -0.75
N GLY A 35 8.27 -26.79 -0.05
CA GLY A 35 7.39 -27.87 -0.49
C GLY A 35 6.68 -27.57 -1.81
N LEU A 36 6.22 -26.32 -1.99
CA LEU A 36 5.58 -25.87 -3.23
C LEU A 36 6.58 -25.81 -4.39
N ILE A 37 7.77 -25.26 -4.14
CA ILE A 37 8.84 -25.16 -5.14
C ILE A 37 9.23 -26.55 -5.64
N ASN A 38 9.44 -27.50 -4.73
CA ASN A 38 9.76 -28.88 -5.06
C ASN A 38 8.63 -29.58 -5.84
N LYS A 39 7.38 -29.31 -5.47
CA LYS A 39 6.19 -29.89 -6.12
C LYS A 39 6.07 -29.43 -7.57
N TYR A 40 6.25 -28.15 -7.82
CA TYR A 40 6.02 -27.57 -9.15
C TYR A 40 7.27 -27.51 -10.02
N LYS A 41 8.47 -27.62 -9.48
CA LYS A 41 9.75 -27.69 -10.21
C LYS A 41 9.88 -26.66 -11.34
N GLY A 42 9.52 -25.42 -11.06
CA GLY A 42 9.54 -24.34 -12.04
C GLY A 42 8.29 -24.21 -12.94
N HIS A 43 7.38 -25.18 -12.93
CA HIS A 43 6.12 -25.13 -13.66
C HIS A 43 5.00 -24.51 -12.82
N PHE A 44 5.08 -23.20 -12.59
CA PHE A 44 4.08 -22.47 -11.82
C PHE A 44 2.96 -21.94 -12.71
N ALA A 45 1.73 -21.99 -12.20
CA ALA A 45 0.65 -21.16 -12.67
C ALA A 45 0.56 -19.87 -11.83
N VAL A 46 -0.17 -18.86 -12.28
CA VAL A 46 -0.29 -17.56 -11.57
C VAL A 46 -0.73 -17.75 -10.11
N TRP A 47 -1.71 -18.61 -9.85
CA TRP A 47 -2.21 -18.87 -8.49
C TRP A 47 -1.25 -19.63 -7.58
N ASN A 48 -0.26 -20.33 -8.11
CA ASN A 48 0.76 -21.03 -7.33
C ASN A 48 1.99 -20.15 -7.09
N ILE A 49 2.38 -19.36 -8.09
CA ILE A 49 3.59 -18.54 -7.98
C ILE A 49 3.42 -17.44 -6.94
N ILE A 50 2.21 -16.88 -6.78
CA ILE A 50 1.94 -15.84 -5.77
C ILE A 50 2.25 -16.31 -4.35
N GLU A 51 2.13 -17.61 -4.06
CA GLU A 51 2.42 -18.16 -2.74
C GLU A 51 3.93 -18.22 -2.42
N VAL A 52 4.77 -18.21 -3.46
CA VAL A 52 6.23 -18.28 -3.30
C VAL A 52 6.93 -16.94 -3.59
N LEU A 53 6.21 -15.95 -4.12
CA LEU A 53 6.78 -14.64 -4.38
C LEU A 53 6.91 -13.82 -3.10
N THR A 54 8.03 -13.11 -2.96
CA THR A 54 8.09 -11.98 -2.02
C THR A 54 7.15 -10.87 -2.48
N PHE A 55 6.79 -9.94 -1.59
CA PHE A 55 5.93 -8.83 -1.98
C PHE A 55 6.55 -8.00 -3.12
N THR A 56 7.85 -7.78 -3.10
CA THR A 56 8.56 -7.09 -4.19
C THR A 56 8.42 -7.83 -5.52
N ASN A 57 8.55 -9.15 -5.50
CA ASN A 57 8.42 -9.98 -6.71
C ASN A 57 6.97 -10.06 -7.19
N LEU A 58 6.01 -9.95 -6.28
CA LEU A 58 4.59 -9.81 -6.63
C LEU A 58 4.32 -8.52 -7.41
N ILE A 59 5.00 -7.40 -7.08
CA ILE A 59 4.91 -6.16 -7.85
C ILE A 59 5.39 -6.38 -9.29
N VAL A 60 6.48 -7.13 -9.49
CA VAL A 60 6.98 -7.47 -10.83
C VAL A 60 5.97 -8.31 -11.63
N LEU A 61 5.32 -9.28 -10.98
CA LEU A 61 4.24 -10.06 -11.63
C LEU A 61 3.05 -9.18 -11.99
N TYR A 62 2.65 -8.30 -11.07
CA TYR A 62 1.56 -7.35 -11.25
C TYR A 62 1.81 -6.46 -12.47
N ASP A 63 2.95 -5.78 -12.51
CA ASP A 63 3.34 -4.90 -13.60
C ASP A 63 3.42 -5.65 -14.94
N PHE A 64 4.04 -6.83 -14.94
CA PHE A 64 4.08 -7.69 -16.11
C PHE A 64 2.69 -8.05 -16.64
N TYR A 65 1.78 -8.43 -15.75
CA TYR A 65 0.43 -8.83 -16.12
C TYR A 65 -0.36 -7.70 -16.76
N TYR A 66 -0.39 -6.54 -16.11
CA TYR A 66 -1.16 -5.40 -16.60
C TYR A 66 -0.57 -4.77 -17.85
N SER A 67 0.76 -4.69 -17.95
CA SER A 67 1.44 -4.25 -19.18
C SER A 67 1.15 -5.19 -20.35
N LYS A 68 1.16 -6.50 -20.11
CA LYS A 68 0.86 -7.50 -21.16
C LYS A 68 -0.54 -7.34 -21.74
N TYR A 69 -1.52 -7.04 -20.91
CA TYR A 69 -2.92 -6.93 -21.32
C TYR A 69 -3.38 -5.49 -21.61
N ASN A 70 -2.47 -4.54 -21.52
CA ASN A 70 -2.75 -3.11 -21.70
C ASN A 70 -4.00 -2.65 -20.94
N GLN A 71 -4.10 -3.07 -19.67
CA GLN A 71 -5.22 -2.72 -18.79
C GLN A 71 -4.85 -1.56 -17.88
N LYS A 72 -5.81 -0.67 -17.63
CA LYS A 72 -5.64 0.39 -16.64
C LYS A 72 -5.52 -0.26 -15.24
N HIS A 73 -4.55 0.16 -14.48
CA HIS A 73 -4.24 -0.37 -13.15
C HIS A 73 -3.67 0.72 -12.25
N VAL A 74 -3.50 0.41 -10.98
CA VAL A 74 -2.76 1.25 -10.04
C VAL A 74 -1.28 1.27 -10.44
N GLU A 75 -0.63 2.41 -10.36
CA GLU A 75 0.79 2.51 -10.64
C GLU A 75 1.59 1.55 -9.77
N SER A 76 2.47 0.75 -10.40
CA SER A 76 3.21 -0.29 -9.69
C SER A 76 4.13 0.27 -8.61
N ASP A 77 4.62 1.50 -8.79
CA ASP A 77 5.48 2.19 -7.84
C ASP A 77 4.78 2.48 -6.50
N TYR A 78 3.47 2.66 -6.50
CA TYR A 78 2.70 2.88 -5.25
C TYR A 78 2.74 1.68 -4.31
N PHE A 79 2.93 0.48 -4.84
CA PHE A 79 3.06 -0.73 -4.00
C PHE A 79 4.35 -0.77 -3.17
N TYR A 80 5.38 0.00 -3.54
CA TYR A 80 6.56 0.12 -2.70
C TYR A 80 6.24 0.83 -1.38
N SER A 81 5.35 1.83 -1.39
CA SER A 81 4.82 2.46 -0.18
C SER A 81 4.06 1.47 0.70
N VAL A 82 3.19 0.66 0.09
CA VAL A 82 2.49 -0.43 0.78
C VAL A 82 3.47 -1.42 1.40
N ARG A 83 4.49 -1.82 0.65
CA ARG A 83 5.57 -2.71 1.14
C ARG A 83 6.31 -2.11 2.33
N ASN A 84 6.66 -0.83 2.28
CA ASN A 84 7.38 -0.15 3.34
C ASN A 84 6.58 -0.17 4.66
N ILE A 85 5.30 0.22 4.62
CA ILE A 85 4.42 0.18 5.79
C ILE A 85 4.22 -1.25 6.27
N ARG A 86 3.90 -2.19 5.39
CA ARG A 86 3.70 -3.61 5.74
C ARG A 86 4.94 -4.21 6.40
N ASN A 87 6.12 -3.95 5.86
CA ASN A 87 7.36 -4.48 6.41
C ASN A 87 7.67 -3.86 7.78
N SER A 88 7.47 -2.54 7.93
CA SER A 88 7.66 -1.87 9.22
C SER A 88 6.73 -2.45 10.29
N ILE A 89 5.46 -2.69 9.97
CA ILE A 89 4.51 -3.34 10.88
C ILE A 89 4.95 -4.78 11.20
N ALA A 90 5.34 -5.56 10.19
CA ALA A 90 5.77 -6.94 10.36
C ALA A 90 7.02 -7.11 11.25
N HIS A 91 7.88 -6.09 11.26
CA HIS A 91 9.08 -6.03 12.11
C HIS A 91 8.86 -5.29 13.43
N ASN A 92 7.61 -4.94 13.79
CA ASN A 92 7.27 -4.16 14.99
C ASN A 92 8.00 -2.81 15.08
N ASN A 93 8.32 -2.20 13.95
CA ASN A 93 8.94 -0.88 13.93
C ASN A 93 7.92 0.20 14.32
N CYS A 94 8.38 1.20 15.07
CA CYS A 94 7.55 2.36 15.34
C CYS A 94 7.46 3.24 14.09
N LEU A 95 6.28 3.31 13.47
CA LEU A 95 6.06 4.10 12.26
C LEU A 95 6.25 5.63 12.47
N LEU A 96 6.10 6.10 13.70
CA LEU A 96 6.25 7.51 14.07
C LEU A 96 7.64 7.86 14.61
N HIS A 97 8.62 6.95 14.53
CA HIS A 97 9.95 7.15 15.10
C HIS A 97 10.75 8.25 14.40
N ASP A 98 10.55 8.44 13.11
CA ASP A 98 11.18 9.48 12.31
C ASP A 98 10.16 10.21 11.44
N LEU A 99 9.84 11.42 11.84
CA LEU A 99 8.91 12.32 11.16
C LEU A 99 9.63 13.52 10.54
N ARG A 100 10.95 13.43 10.33
CA ARG A 100 11.73 14.44 9.65
C ARG A 100 11.52 14.37 8.15
N ALA A 101 11.45 15.54 7.54
CA ALA A 101 11.45 15.63 6.09
C ALA A 101 12.79 15.16 5.52
N THR A 102 12.77 14.47 4.41
CA THR A 102 13.99 14.13 3.66
C THR A 102 14.71 15.42 3.27
N GLN A 103 16.02 15.50 3.50
CA GLN A 103 16.79 16.69 3.16
C GLN A 103 16.82 16.91 1.65
N SER A 104 16.73 18.18 1.23
CA SER A 104 16.80 18.59 -0.17
C SER A 104 18.13 18.14 -0.79
N GLY A 105 18.08 17.15 -1.66
CA GLY A 105 19.24 16.49 -2.29
C GLY A 105 19.05 14.98 -2.44
N GLN A 106 18.19 14.38 -1.61
CA GLN A 106 17.67 13.02 -1.75
C GLN A 106 16.15 13.03 -1.98
N GLN A 107 15.63 14.14 -2.47
CA GLN A 107 14.20 14.30 -2.70
C GLN A 107 13.83 13.40 -3.87
N GLU A 108 13.29 12.22 -3.56
CA GLU A 108 12.49 11.47 -4.53
C GLU A 108 11.44 12.44 -5.07
N VAL A 109 11.34 12.51 -6.38
CA VAL A 109 10.33 13.32 -7.07
C VAL A 109 8.99 12.88 -6.51
N LYS A 110 8.31 13.78 -5.80
CA LYS A 110 6.97 13.49 -5.29
C LYS A 110 6.07 13.25 -6.49
N ASP A 111 5.36 12.15 -6.46
CA ASP A 111 4.39 11.86 -7.49
C ASP A 111 3.33 12.98 -7.55
N GLU A 112 3.14 13.55 -8.73
CA GLU A 112 2.24 14.69 -8.95
C GLU A 112 0.80 14.31 -8.65
N GLU A 113 0.40 13.06 -8.92
CA GLU A 113 -0.94 12.57 -8.67
C GLU A 113 -1.22 12.47 -7.17
N ILE A 114 -0.27 11.96 -6.37
CA ILE A 114 -0.40 11.96 -4.90
C ILE A 114 -0.48 13.40 -4.36
N CYS A 115 0.32 14.32 -4.91
CA CYS A 115 0.25 15.73 -4.54
C CYS A 115 -1.12 16.35 -4.88
N ARG A 116 -1.72 15.98 -6.02
CA ARG A 116 -3.03 16.44 -6.47
C ARG A 116 -4.14 15.91 -5.55
N ILE A 117 -4.12 14.62 -5.25
CA ILE A 117 -5.08 13.98 -4.34
C ILE A 117 -5.06 14.66 -2.97
N VAL A 118 -3.88 14.89 -2.40
CA VAL A 118 -3.76 15.56 -1.09
C VAL A 118 -4.22 17.02 -1.16
N ALA A 119 -4.14 17.66 -2.32
CA ALA A 119 -4.65 19.02 -2.51
C ALA A 119 -6.18 19.12 -2.41
N GLU A 120 -6.89 18.04 -2.71
CA GLU A 120 -8.35 17.95 -2.61
C GLU A 120 -8.85 17.75 -1.18
N ILE A 121 -7.96 17.39 -0.23
CA ILE A 121 -8.33 17.07 1.14
C ILE A 121 -8.64 18.35 1.93
N PRO A 122 -9.87 18.51 2.47
CA PRO A 122 -10.24 19.68 3.25
C PRO A 122 -9.32 19.90 4.47
N GLY A 123 -8.88 21.13 4.66
CA GLY A 123 -8.00 21.50 5.78
C GLY A 123 -6.50 21.17 5.59
N ILE A 124 -6.09 20.66 4.40
CA ILE A 124 -4.69 20.50 4.03
C ILE A 124 -4.29 21.59 3.04
N GLY A 125 -3.75 22.70 3.55
CA GLY A 125 -3.22 23.79 2.72
C GLY A 125 -1.87 23.43 2.06
N ALA A 126 -1.43 24.27 1.11
CA ALA A 126 -0.21 24.04 0.33
C ALA A 126 1.04 23.86 1.21
N SER A 127 1.19 24.66 2.28
CA SER A 127 2.31 24.56 3.22
C SER A 127 2.33 23.21 3.95
N MET A 128 1.19 22.77 4.48
CA MET A 128 1.09 21.47 5.15
C MET A 128 1.40 20.34 4.17
N ARG A 129 0.82 20.36 2.98
CA ARG A 129 1.05 19.37 1.92
C ARG A 129 2.52 19.27 1.57
N SER A 130 3.15 20.39 1.24
CA SER A 130 4.58 20.41 0.85
C SER A 130 5.50 19.87 1.94
N THR A 131 5.23 20.20 3.20
CA THR A 131 6.02 19.76 4.35
C THR A 131 5.79 18.30 4.70
N LYS A 132 4.51 17.86 4.75
CA LYS A 132 4.16 16.51 5.22
C LYS A 132 4.44 15.43 4.19
N LEU A 133 4.27 15.70 2.89
CA LEU A 133 4.67 14.77 1.84
C LEU A 133 6.19 14.61 1.67
N CYS A 134 7.01 15.46 2.30
CA CYS A 134 8.47 15.24 2.40
C CYS A 134 8.85 14.26 3.52
N VAL A 135 7.93 13.86 4.38
CA VAL A 135 8.16 12.86 5.43
C VAL A 135 7.86 11.48 4.84
N PRO A 136 8.84 10.57 4.72
CA PRO A 136 8.67 9.29 4.02
C PRO A 136 7.47 8.49 4.52
N PHE A 137 7.32 8.35 5.84
CA PHE A 137 6.18 7.62 6.41
C PHE A 137 4.83 8.25 6.03
N LEU A 138 4.70 9.57 6.06
CA LEU A 138 3.44 10.24 5.74
C LEU A 138 3.09 10.15 4.25
N TYR A 139 4.10 10.20 3.39
CA TYR A 139 3.94 9.92 1.96
C TYR A 139 3.47 8.49 1.72
N ASP A 140 4.17 7.50 2.30
CA ASP A 140 3.81 6.09 2.21
C ASP A 140 2.40 5.83 2.76
N PHE A 141 2.01 6.52 3.83
CA PHE A 141 0.67 6.42 4.43
C PHE A 141 -0.43 6.86 3.47
N VAL A 142 -0.29 8.04 2.85
CA VAL A 142 -1.26 8.54 1.85
C VAL A 142 -1.33 7.61 0.66
N THR A 143 -0.18 7.24 0.09
CA THR A 143 -0.09 6.37 -1.08
C THR A 143 -0.71 5.00 -0.80
N THR A 144 -0.50 4.45 0.41
CA THR A 144 -1.12 3.18 0.83
C THR A 144 -2.65 3.29 0.90
N LEU A 145 -3.20 4.39 1.38
CA LEU A 145 -4.64 4.61 1.40
C LEU A 145 -5.22 4.77 -0.01
N GLU A 146 -4.50 5.42 -0.90
CA GLU A 146 -4.90 5.52 -2.31
C GLU A 146 -4.92 4.16 -3.00
N VAL A 147 -3.87 3.35 -2.82
CA VAL A 147 -3.83 1.96 -3.31
C VAL A 147 -4.99 1.14 -2.74
N PHE A 148 -5.27 1.27 -1.45
CA PHE A 148 -6.37 0.59 -0.80
C PHE A 148 -7.73 0.98 -1.41
N ASP A 149 -7.98 2.27 -1.62
CA ASP A 149 -9.22 2.80 -2.20
C ASP A 149 -9.44 2.30 -3.64
N GLN A 150 -8.36 2.18 -4.42
CA GLN A 150 -8.43 1.72 -5.81
C GLN A 150 -8.56 0.18 -5.94
N ILE A 151 -7.90 -0.61 -5.09
CA ILE A 151 -7.83 -2.06 -5.25
C ILE A 151 -8.99 -2.78 -4.59
N VAL A 152 -9.42 -2.31 -3.40
CA VAL A 152 -10.51 -2.98 -2.68
C VAL A 152 -11.84 -2.63 -3.31
N THR A 153 -12.40 -3.55 -4.08
CA THR A 153 -13.66 -3.36 -4.81
C THR A 153 -14.89 -3.33 -3.93
N SER A 154 -14.86 -4.01 -2.78
CA SER A 154 -15.98 -4.04 -1.82
C SER A 154 -16.05 -2.74 -1.03
N GLN A 155 -17.07 -1.91 -1.31
CA GLN A 155 -17.31 -0.67 -0.58
C GLN A 155 -17.53 -0.92 0.93
N LYS A 156 -18.29 -1.95 1.28
CA LYS A 156 -18.52 -2.34 2.68
C LYS A 156 -17.21 -2.63 3.41
N GLU A 157 -16.29 -3.36 2.79
CA GLU A 157 -15.00 -3.66 3.40
C GLU A 157 -14.13 -2.40 3.50
N ARG A 158 -14.14 -1.52 2.48
CA ARG A 158 -13.44 -0.23 2.58
C ARG A 158 -13.92 0.60 3.76
N ILE A 159 -15.23 0.78 3.89
CA ILE A 159 -15.83 1.55 5.01
C ILE A 159 -15.41 0.94 6.35
N LYS A 160 -15.57 -0.36 6.52
CA LYS A 160 -15.22 -1.07 7.76
C LYS A 160 -13.75 -0.85 8.16
N ARG A 161 -12.81 -0.94 7.21
CA ARG A 161 -11.38 -0.74 7.50
C ARG A 161 -11.05 0.71 7.76
N LEU A 162 -11.64 1.63 7.02
CA LEU A 162 -11.47 3.06 7.24
C LEU A 162 -12.06 3.51 8.57
N GLU A 163 -13.16 2.91 9.04
CA GLU A 163 -13.72 3.16 10.36
C GLU A 163 -12.75 2.76 11.47
N VAL A 164 -12.16 1.56 11.38
CA VAL A 164 -11.16 1.10 12.35
C VAL A 164 -9.96 2.06 12.40
N LEU A 165 -9.49 2.51 11.24
CA LEU A 165 -8.37 3.45 11.15
C LEU A 165 -8.77 4.83 11.68
N TYR A 166 -9.98 5.30 11.38
CA TYR A 166 -10.54 6.55 11.90
C TYR A 166 -10.61 6.55 13.44
N LEU A 167 -11.10 5.46 14.03
CA LEU A 167 -11.14 5.29 15.48
C LEU A 167 -9.73 5.23 16.09
N LEU A 168 -8.75 4.69 15.38
CA LEU A 168 -7.37 4.71 15.83
C LEU A 168 -6.84 6.14 15.93
N VAL A 169 -6.92 6.90 14.85
CA VAL A 169 -6.33 8.26 14.79
C VAL A 169 -7.12 9.29 15.61
N ASN A 170 -8.46 9.18 15.66
CA ASN A 170 -9.30 10.16 16.35
C ASN A 170 -9.57 9.85 17.84
N ASN A 171 -9.57 8.57 18.22
CA ASN A 171 -9.87 8.17 19.60
C ASN A 171 -8.65 7.72 20.38
N ARG A 172 -7.92 6.72 19.85
CA ARG A 172 -6.81 6.12 20.62
C ARG A 172 -5.64 7.07 20.77
N PHE A 173 -5.23 7.74 19.69
CA PHE A 173 -4.15 8.72 19.76
C PHE A 173 -4.56 9.97 20.51
N SER A 174 -5.82 10.44 20.38
CA SER A 174 -6.29 11.65 21.05
C SER A 174 -6.45 11.50 22.55
N ARG A 175 -6.69 10.27 23.07
CA ARG A 175 -6.80 10.03 24.53
C ARG A 175 -5.55 10.41 25.32
N HIS A 176 -4.38 10.32 24.68
CA HIS A 176 -3.10 10.56 25.28
C HIS A 176 -2.31 11.61 24.48
N ILE A 177 -3.01 12.59 23.92
CA ILE A 177 -2.40 13.70 23.18
C ILE A 177 -1.44 14.51 24.05
N ASP A 178 -1.70 14.53 25.38
CA ASP A 178 -0.86 15.11 26.41
C ASP A 178 0.57 14.54 26.38
N TYR A 179 0.76 13.25 26.08
CA TYR A 179 2.09 12.64 25.93
C TYR A 179 2.93 13.28 24.83
N PHE A 180 2.28 13.94 23.89
CA PHE A 180 2.93 14.59 22.75
C PHE A 180 2.93 16.12 22.86
N GLU A 181 2.56 16.72 24.02
CA GLU A 181 2.46 18.18 24.17
C GLU A 181 3.77 18.90 23.90
N GLY A 182 4.90 18.31 24.28
CA GLY A 182 6.22 18.81 24.00
C GLY A 182 6.73 18.54 22.56
N ASN A 183 5.96 17.83 21.71
CA ASN A 183 6.43 17.44 20.38
C ASN A 183 5.48 17.92 19.26
N PRO A 184 5.66 19.15 18.75
CA PRO A 184 4.81 19.72 17.70
C PRO A 184 4.90 18.94 16.38
N VAL A 185 6.01 18.23 16.13
CA VAL A 185 6.20 17.43 14.92
C VAL A 185 5.21 16.26 14.90
N VAL A 186 5.10 15.54 16.01
CA VAL A 186 4.14 14.43 16.17
C VAL A 186 2.70 14.95 16.10
N LYS A 187 2.36 16.03 16.81
CA LYS A 187 1.02 16.61 16.77
C LYS A 187 0.57 16.99 15.36
N THR A 188 1.43 17.66 14.60
CA THR A 188 1.10 18.07 13.23
C THR A 188 1.08 16.91 12.25
N ALA A 189 1.83 15.84 12.50
CA ALA A 189 1.74 14.61 11.72
C ALA A 189 0.41 13.87 11.99
N LEU A 190 -0.01 13.77 13.25
CA LEU A 190 -1.30 13.19 13.62
C LEU A 190 -2.47 13.99 13.06
N ASP A 191 -2.42 15.33 13.10
CA ASP A 191 -3.44 16.19 12.48
C ASP A 191 -3.55 15.94 10.96
N PHE A 192 -2.40 15.84 10.28
CA PHE A 192 -2.37 15.49 8.86
C PHE A 192 -2.99 14.11 8.60
N MET A 193 -2.58 13.07 9.33
CA MET A 193 -3.12 11.71 9.19
C MET A 193 -4.64 11.69 9.45
N THR A 194 -5.10 12.40 10.48
CA THR A 194 -6.53 12.52 10.80
C THR A 194 -7.33 13.09 9.64
N LYS A 195 -6.85 14.16 9.00
CA LYS A 195 -7.49 14.77 7.84
C LYS A 195 -7.55 13.83 6.65
N VAL A 196 -6.44 13.13 6.37
CA VAL A 196 -6.35 12.15 5.28
C VAL A 196 -7.36 11.00 5.51
N VAL A 197 -7.36 10.40 6.69
CA VAL A 197 -8.28 9.29 7.01
C VAL A 197 -9.74 9.74 6.97
N SER A 198 -10.05 10.92 7.50
CA SER A 198 -11.40 11.50 7.46
C SER A 198 -11.90 11.72 6.03
N TYR A 199 -11.01 12.15 5.14
CA TYR A 199 -11.34 12.33 3.72
C TYR A 199 -11.71 11.01 3.05
N TYR A 200 -10.84 9.98 3.15
CA TYR A 200 -11.11 8.68 2.54
C TYR A 200 -12.36 8.01 3.14
N ARG A 201 -12.56 8.17 4.46
CA ARG A 201 -13.78 7.69 5.12
C ARG A 201 -15.03 8.38 4.56
N SER A 202 -15.05 9.70 4.48
CA SER A 202 -16.17 10.47 3.96
C SER A 202 -16.44 10.18 2.48
N LYS A 203 -15.39 10.07 1.66
CA LYS A 203 -15.47 9.69 0.25
C LYS A 203 -16.17 8.34 0.06
N ASN A 204 -15.87 7.36 0.90
CA ASN A 204 -16.45 6.03 0.81
C ASN A 204 -17.85 5.92 1.44
N LEU A 205 -18.19 6.78 2.38
CA LEU A 205 -19.55 6.87 2.95
C LEU A 205 -20.54 7.59 2.01
N ALA A 206 -20.05 8.47 1.15
CA ALA A 206 -20.89 9.22 0.22
C ALA A 206 -21.61 8.26 -0.74
N GLY A 207 -22.94 8.24 -0.69
CA GLY A 207 -23.78 7.38 -1.55
C GLY A 207 -24.05 5.97 -1.02
N THR A 208 -23.65 5.66 0.22
CA THR A 208 -23.97 4.36 0.85
C THR A 208 -25.34 4.47 1.57
N PRO A 209 -26.31 3.58 1.28
CA PRO A 209 -27.57 3.52 2.02
C PRO A 209 -27.31 3.27 3.50
N THR A 210 -28.12 3.89 4.36
CA THR A 210 -27.96 3.82 5.83
C THR A 210 -28.10 2.38 6.38
N GLU A 211 -28.84 1.54 5.67
CA GLU A 211 -29.05 0.12 6.02
C GLU A 211 -27.77 -0.73 5.91
N ASP A 212 -26.84 -0.35 5.03
CA ASP A 212 -25.58 -1.06 4.82
C ASP A 212 -24.48 -0.64 5.82
N LEU A 213 -24.74 0.34 6.67
CA LEU A 213 -23.79 0.88 7.65
C LEU A 213 -23.89 0.25 9.05
N MET A 214 -24.86 -0.64 9.28
CA MET A 214 -24.96 -1.37 10.55
C MET A 214 -23.96 -2.54 10.56
N PHE A 215 -22.90 -2.40 11.36
CA PHE A 215 -21.85 -3.40 11.59
C PHE A 215 -22.03 -4.12 12.92
#